data_87ab28e8485dc97723a83c9f487bea8d
#
_entry.id   87ab28e8485dc97723a83c9f487bea8d
#
_cell.length_a   1.000
_cell.length_b   1.000
_cell.length_c   1.000
_cell.angle_alpha   90.00
_cell.angle_beta   90.00
_cell.angle_gamma   90.00
#
_symmetry.space_group_name_H-M   'P 1'
#
loop_
_entity.id
_entity.type
_entity.pdbx_description
1 polymer ?
#
loop_
_entity_poly.entity_id
_entity_poly.type
_entity_poly.pdbx_seq_one_letter_code
_entity_poly.pdbx_strand_id
1 'polypeptide(L)'
;TKKQPRLVTLTTLEDSLCLVIPAAEYMTWLRSDSHALFLRSCMIITQLVAQAQFQRQNLFADNRTRMLVFLKEQVTPAVNDSTHTENSNGNPKPGSVYPIRIPFTRPEIAAHLGCSVRTVNRTVQELVDEEIIHLNKGKIWISEKQASTFL
;
A
#
# COMPACT_ATOMS: atom_id res chain seq x y z
N THR A 1 -13.68 34.11 -0.25
CA THR A 1 -13.72 32.62 -0.25
C THR A 1 -13.23 32.15 1.10
N LYS A 2 -14.12 31.53 1.91
CA LYS A 2 -13.74 30.93 3.20
C LYS A 2 -12.67 29.87 2.93
N LYS A 3 -11.49 30.01 3.55
CA LYS A 3 -10.46 28.96 3.57
C LYS A 3 -11.09 27.72 4.25
N GLN A 4 -11.44 26.72 3.47
CA GLN A 4 -11.82 25.43 4.06
C GLN A 4 -10.58 24.81 4.71
N PRO A 5 -10.70 24.28 5.93
CA PRO A 5 -9.59 23.57 6.56
C PRO A 5 -9.19 22.37 5.72
N ARG A 6 -7.89 22.10 5.63
CA ARG A 6 -7.39 20.90 4.96
C ARG A 6 -7.83 19.68 5.76
N LEU A 7 -8.43 18.72 5.08
CA LEU A 7 -8.91 17.47 5.69
C LEU A 7 -7.81 16.42 5.86
N VAL A 8 -6.66 16.60 5.19
CA VAL A 8 -5.57 15.64 5.17
C VAL A 8 -4.21 16.32 5.33
N THR A 9 -3.29 15.64 5.97
CA THR A 9 -1.87 15.99 6.04
C THR A 9 -1.11 14.99 5.18
N LEU A 10 -0.21 15.48 4.34
CA LEU A 10 0.72 14.65 3.57
C LEU A 10 2.08 14.71 4.27
N THR A 11 2.66 13.54 4.51
CA THR A 11 4.00 13.40 5.08
C THR A 11 4.82 12.53 4.14
N THR A 12 6.01 13.00 3.75
CA THR A 12 6.95 12.20 2.99
C THR A 12 7.60 11.17 3.92
N LEU A 13 7.75 9.93 3.44
CA LEU A 13 8.41 8.84 4.17
C LEU A 13 9.89 8.72 3.81
N GLU A 14 10.31 9.35 2.72
CA GLU A 14 11.66 9.36 2.18
C GLU A 14 11.99 10.76 1.65
N ASP A 15 13.26 11.05 1.39
CA ASP A 15 13.68 12.28 0.76
C ASP A 15 13.02 12.43 -0.62
N SER A 16 12.19 13.47 -0.76
CA SER A 16 11.34 13.64 -1.93
C SER A 16 11.47 15.05 -2.51
N LEU A 17 11.60 15.15 -3.84
CA LEU A 17 11.53 16.42 -4.54
C LEU A 17 10.08 16.75 -4.87
N CYS A 18 9.56 17.86 -4.32
CA CYS A 18 8.19 18.30 -4.50
C CYS A 18 8.11 19.59 -5.31
N LEU A 19 7.25 19.61 -6.33
CA LEU A 19 6.84 20.84 -7.01
C LEU A 19 5.66 21.45 -6.28
N VAL A 20 5.81 22.69 -5.79
CA VAL A 20 4.75 23.42 -5.11
C VAL A 20 4.13 24.44 -6.08
N ILE A 21 2.85 24.30 -6.36
CA ILE A 21 2.10 25.20 -7.24
C ILE A 21 1.04 25.91 -6.39
N PRO A 22 0.98 27.26 -6.41
CA PRO A 22 -0.10 28.00 -5.74
C PRO A 22 -1.48 27.59 -6.28
N ALA A 23 -2.44 27.34 -5.40
CA ALA A 23 -3.76 26.84 -5.80
C ALA A 23 -4.48 27.78 -6.79
N ALA A 24 -4.31 29.10 -6.66
CA ALA A 24 -4.91 30.08 -7.56
C ALA A 24 -4.36 29.96 -8.99
N GLU A 25 -3.04 29.80 -9.14
CA GLU A 25 -2.38 29.62 -10.45
C GLU A 25 -2.79 28.31 -11.09
N TYR A 26 -2.79 27.22 -10.30
CA TYR A 26 -3.25 25.92 -10.76
C TYR A 26 -4.71 25.95 -11.25
N MET A 27 -5.60 26.60 -10.52
CA MET A 27 -7.01 26.73 -10.91
C MET A 27 -7.20 27.62 -12.13
N THR A 28 -6.38 28.66 -12.31
CA THR A 28 -6.39 29.50 -13.50
C THR A 28 -5.96 28.71 -14.72
N TRP A 29 -4.88 27.96 -14.60
CA TRP A 29 -4.39 27.07 -15.66
C TRP A 29 -5.44 26.02 -16.07
N LEU A 30 -6.03 25.31 -15.11
CA LEU A 30 -7.08 24.32 -15.40
C LEU A 30 -8.30 24.91 -16.13
N ARG A 31 -8.65 26.18 -15.86
CA ARG A 31 -9.76 26.85 -16.54
C ARG A 31 -9.43 27.32 -17.94
N SER A 32 -8.17 27.61 -18.21
CA SER A 32 -7.72 28.07 -19.54
C SER A 32 -7.38 26.93 -20.50
N ASP A 33 -7.14 25.72 -19.98
CA ASP A 33 -6.75 24.55 -20.77
C ASP A 33 -7.76 23.41 -20.59
N SER A 34 -8.65 23.25 -21.60
CA SER A 34 -9.66 22.20 -21.60
C SER A 34 -9.09 20.79 -21.61
N HIS A 35 -7.90 20.59 -22.22
CA HIS A 35 -7.23 19.29 -22.21
C HIS A 35 -6.69 18.94 -20.82
N ALA A 36 -6.06 19.90 -20.15
CA ALA A 36 -5.61 19.73 -18.77
C ALA A 36 -6.78 19.43 -17.81
N LEU A 37 -7.92 20.15 -18.00
CA LEU A 37 -9.14 19.88 -17.24
C LEU A 37 -9.69 18.48 -17.49
N PHE A 38 -9.73 18.03 -18.74
CA PHE A 38 -10.16 16.68 -19.12
C PHE A 38 -9.28 15.61 -18.47
N LEU A 39 -7.94 15.71 -18.60
CA LEU A 39 -7.00 14.78 -17.99
C LEU A 39 -7.17 14.73 -16.46
N ARG A 40 -7.31 15.89 -15.81
CA ARG A 40 -7.53 15.96 -14.37
C ARG A 40 -8.84 15.28 -13.96
N SER A 41 -9.90 15.46 -14.73
CA SER A 41 -11.18 14.81 -14.49
C SER A 41 -11.07 13.30 -14.62
N CYS A 42 -10.41 12.79 -15.65
CA CYS A 42 -10.15 11.36 -15.81
C CYS A 42 -9.36 10.78 -14.64
N MET A 43 -8.30 11.48 -14.16
CA MET A 43 -7.54 11.05 -13.00
C MET A 43 -8.41 10.95 -11.74
N ILE A 44 -9.25 11.97 -11.49
CA ILE A 44 -10.15 11.98 -10.31
C ILE A 44 -11.15 10.82 -10.41
N ILE A 45 -11.77 10.60 -11.57
CA ILE A 45 -12.71 9.49 -11.76
C ILE A 45 -12.03 8.15 -11.52
N THR A 46 -10.83 7.95 -12.07
CA THR A 46 -10.07 6.71 -11.88
C THR A 46 -9.76 6.49 -10.38
N GLN A 47 -9.34 7.52 -9.67
CA GLN A 47 -9.10 7.44 -8.23
C GLN A 47 -10.37 7.12 -7.43
N LEU A 48 -11.50 7.76 -7.77
CA LEU A 48 -12.78 7.49 -7.11
C LEU A 48 -13.26 6.05 -7.35
N VAL A 49 -13.13 5.55 -8.57
CA VAL A 49 -13.48 4.16 -8.90
C VAL A 49 -12.60 3.18 -8.13
N ALA A 50 -11.28 3.39 -8.12
CA ALA A 50 -10.35 2.56 -7.36
C ALA A 50 -10.67 2.58 -5.85
N GLN A 51 -10.95 3.75 -5.29
CA GLN A 51 -11.34 3.89 -3.89
C GLN A 51 -12.67 3.19 -3.58
N ALA A 52 -13.65 3.30 -4.47
CA ALA A 52 -14.95 2.62 -4.30
C ALA A 52 -14.79 1.09 -4.36
N GLN A 53 -13.95 0.57 -5.26
CA GLN A 53 -13.65 -0.85 -5.35
C GLN A 53 -12.96 -1.37 -4.08
N PHE A 54 -11.95 -0.65 -3.60
CA PHE A 54 -11.26 -0.96 -2.34
C PHE A 54 -12.23 -0.95 -1.15
N GLN A 55 -13.11 0.05 -1.07
CA GLN A 55 -14.13 0.10 -0.01
C GLN A 55 -15.12 -1.07 -0.08
N ARG A 56 -15.58 -1.44 -1.28
CA ARG A 56 -16.49 -2.59 -1.45
C ARG A 56 -15.84 -3.90 -1.01
N GLN A 57 -14.60 -4.14 -1.37
CA GLN A 57 -13.86 -5.32 -0.94
C GLN A 57 -13.70 -5.37 0.59
N ASN A 58 -13.47 -4.20 1.22
CA ASN A 58 -13.28 -4.12 2.67
C ASN A 58 -14.57 -4.13 3.49
N LEU A 59 -15.73 -3.70 2.92
CA LEU A 59 -17.00 -3.66 3.63
C LEU A 59 -17.55 -5.07 3.97
N PHE A 60 -17.28 -6.06 3.13
CA PHE A 60 -17.78 -7.44 3.28
C PHE A 60 -16.69 -8.44 3.69
N ALA A 61 -15.43 -8.03 3.67
CA ALA A 61 -14.32 -8.88 4.08
C ALA A 61 -14.17 -8.86 5.61
N ASP A 62 -13.98 -10.03 6.19
CA ASP A 62 -13.58 -10.15 7.59
C ASP A 62 -12.16 -9.62 7.81
N ASN A 63 -11.78 -9.43 9.07
CA ASN A 63 -10.45 -8.89 9.41
C ASN A 63 -9.30 -9.77 8.92
N ARG A 64 -9.54 -11.08 8.80
CA ARG A 64 -8.57 -12.04 8.28
C ARG A 64 -8.32 -11.82 6.79
N THR A 65 -9.38 -11.75 6.00
CA THR A 65 -9.30 -11.49 4.55
C THR A 65 -8.64 -10.14 4.26
N ARG A 66 -9.02 -9.09 5.00
CA ARG A 66 -8.38 -7.76 4.87
C ARG A 66 -6.89 -7.80 5.19
N MET A 67 -6.50 -8.55 6.21
CA MET A 67 -5.09 -8.74 6.57
C MET A 67 -4.33 -9.48 5.46
N LEU A 68 -4.90 -10.54 4.88
CA LEU A 68 -4.27 -11.27 3.77
C LEU A 68 -4.09 -10.41 2.53
N VAL A 69 -5.09 -9.60 2.17
CA VAL A 69 -4.98 -8.63 1.06
C VAL A 69 -3.86 -7.63 1.33
N PHE A 70 -3.81 -7.05 2.53
CA PHE A 70 -2.74 -6.15 2.94
C PHE A 70 -1.36 -6.80 2.82
N LEU A 71 -1.19 -8.02 3.32
CA LEU A 71 0.09 -8.75 3.24
C LEU A 71 0.48 -9.04 1.78
N LYS A 72 -0.47 -9.42 0.94
CA LYS A 72 -0.25 -9.63 -0.50
C LYS A 72 0.27 -8.36 -1.18
N GLU A 73 -0.34 -7.21 -0.90
CA GLU A 73 0.09 -5.91 -1.43
C GLU A 73 1.53 -5.56 -1.03
N GLN A 74 1.99 -6.00 0.15
CA GLN A 74 3.35 -5.75 0.61
C GLN A 74 4.38 -6.72 -0.02
N VAL A 75 3.95 -7.94 -0.33
CA VAL A 75 4.84 -8.99 -0.90
C VAL A 75 5.03 -8.80 -2.40
N THR A 76 3.98 -8.45 -3.14
CA THR A 76 3.99 -8.34 -4.61
C THR A 76 5.06 -7.38 -5.15
N PRO A 77 5.23 -6.14 -4.65
CA PRO A 77 6.29 -5.24 -5.10
C PRO A 77 7.70 -5.78 -4.79
N ALA A 78 7.90 -6.36 -3.61
CA ALA A 78 9.20 -6.90 -3.21
C ALA A 78 9.66 -8.04 -4.13
N VAL A 79 8.73 -8.85 -4.62
CA VAL A 79 9.00 -9.92 -5.59
C VAL A 79 9.31 -9.34 -6.97
N ASN A 80 8.54 -8.33 -7.43
CA ASN A 80 8.71 -7.73 -8.74
C ASN A 80 10.03 -6.94 -8.87
N ASP A 81 10.43 -6.18 -7.83
CA ASP A 81 11.70 -5.44 -7.81
C ASP A 81 12.91 -6.37 -7.92
N SER A 82 12.79 -7.60 -7.48
CA SER A 82 13.89 -8.57 -7.48
C SER A 82 14.07 -9.29 -8.81
N THR A 83 13.05 -9.31 -9.66
CA THR A 83 13.13 -9.89 -11.02
C THR A 83 13.86 -8.96 -11.99
N HIS A 84 14.07 -7.68 -11.64
CA HIS A 84 14.74 -6.68 -12.50
C HIS A 84 16.22 -6.46 -12.16
N THR A 85 16.80 -7.14 -11.17
CA THR A 85 18.24 -7.07 -10.90
C THR A 85 18.98 -8.12 -11.74
N GLU A 86 19.08 -7.87 -13.04
CA GLU A 86 20.02 -8.58 -13.90
C GLU A 86 21.45 -8.15 -13.56
N ASN A 87 22.32 -9.11 -13.30
CA ASN A 87 23.76 -8.85 -13.28
C ASN A 87 24.23 -8.52 -14.70
N SER A 88 25.25 -7.66 -14.83
CA SER A 88 25.92 -7.31 -16.09
C SER A 88 26.39 -8.50 -16.94
N ASN A 89 26.20 -9.74 -16.50
CA ASN A 89 26.55 -10.98 -17.18
C ASN A 89 25.33 -11.88 -17.51
N GLY A 90 24.11 -11.39 -17.43
CA GLY A 90 22.91 -12.13 -17.85
C GLY A 90 22.56 -13.37 -17.01
N ASN A 91 23.22 -13.59 -15.88
CA ASN A 91 22.89 -14.70 -14.97
C ASN A 91 22.03 -14.21 -13.79
N PRO A 92 20.91 -14.88 -13.48
CA PRO A 92 20.13 -14.55 -12.30
C PRO A 92 20.99 -14.75 -11.05
N LYS A 93 21.12 -13.69 -10.24
CA LYS A 93 21.74 -13.80 -8.92
C LYS A 93 20.88 -14.73 -8.05
N PRO A 94 21.42 -15.73 -7.39
CA PRO A 94 20.69 -16.47 -6.37
C PRO A 94 20.58 -15.60 -5.12
N GLY A 95 19.59 -14.70 -5.09
CA GLY A 95 19.23 -13.89 -3.96
C GLY A 95 17.74 -14.06 -3.71
N SER A 96 17.38 -15.09 -2.94
CA SER A 96 16.02 -15.23 -2.45
C SER A 96 15.62 -13.92 -1.76
N VAL A 97 14.60 -13.25 -2.32
CA VAL A 97 13.94 -12.08 -1.72
C VAL A 97 13.39 -12.42 -0.34
N TYR A 98 13.20 -13.71 -0.12
CA TYR A 98 12.62 -14.26 1.09
C TYR A 98 13.69 -14.60 2.14
N PRO A 99 13.35 -14.45 3.42
CA PRO A 99 12.04 -14.05 3.94
C PRO A 99 11.81 -12.54 3.87
N ILE A 100 10.61 -12.12 3.44
CA ILE A 100 10.20 -10.72 3.37
C ILE A 100 9.76 -10.25 4.75
N ARG A 101 10.33 -9.15 5.23
CA ARG A 101 9.90 -8.48 6.46
C ARG A 101 8.85 -7.45 6.14
N ILE A 102 7.72 -7.50 6.85
CA ILE A 102 6.70 -6.44 6.79
C ILE A 102 7.16 -5.25 7.66
N PRO A 103 7.37 -4.05 7.08
CA PRO A 103 7.98 -2.92 7.79
C PRO A 103 7.03 -2.21 8.76
N PHE A 104 5.73 -2.54 8.72
CA PHE A 104 4.69 -1.87 9.49
C PHE A 104 4.61 -2.36 10.95
N THR A 105 4.28 -1.41 11.85
CA THR A 105 3.93 -1.69 13.24
C THR A 105 2.46 -2.12 13.36
N ARG A 106 2.08 -2.73 14.49
CA ARG A 106 0.66 -3.11 14.75
C ARG A 106 -0.31 -1.93 14.70
N PRO A 107 0.01 -0.74 15.26
CA PRO A 107 -0.85 0.44 15.12
C PRO A 107 -1.01 0.92 13.68
N GLU A 108 0.06 0.89 12.88
CA GLU A 108 0.00 1.28 11.45
C GLU A 108 -0.88 0.31 10.66
N ILE A 109 -0.74 -0.99 10.89
CA ILE A 109 -1.61 -2.01 10.28
C ILE A 109 -3.05 -1.79 10.72
N ALA A 110 -3.30 -1.51 12.00
CA ALA A 110 -4.64 -1.23 12.52
C ALA A 110 -5.29 -0.01 11.85
N ALA A 111 -4.53 1.06 11.68
CA ALA A 111 -4.96 2.26 10.96
C ALA A 111 -5.27 1.97 9.48
N HIS A 112 -4.43 1.18 8.81
CA HIS A 112 -4.61 0.79 7.41
C HIS A 112 -5.86 -0.06 7.21
N LEU A 113 -6.09 -1.05 8.09
CA LEU A 113 -7.24 -1.95 8.04
C LEU A 113 -8.53 -1.35 8.62
N GLY A 114 -8.47 -0.19 9.27
CA GLY A 114 -9.61 0.42 9.92
C GLY A 114 -10.16 -0.41 11.10
N CYS A 115 -9.29 -1.07 11.87
CA CYS A 115 -9.66 -1.91 13.00
C CYS A 115 -8.80 -1.60 14.25
N SER A 116 -9.11 -2.24 15.38
CA SER A 116 -8.32 -2.05 16.61
C SER A 116 -7.01 -2.83 16.57
N VAL A 117 -5.99 -2.33 17.29
CA VAL A 117 -4.71 -3.05 17.49
C VAL A 117 -4.94 -4.44 18.10
N ARG A 118 -5.93 -4.57 18.99
CA ARG A 118 -6.32 -5.86 19.57
C ARG A 118 -6.81 -6.84 18.49
N THR A 119 -7.60 -6.36 17.53
CA THR A 119 -8.06 -7.15 16.39
C THR A 119 -6.88 -7.58 15.54
N VAL A 120 -5.96 -6.66 15.21
CA VAL A 120 -4.73 -6.98 14.46
C VAL A 120 -3.93 -8.07 15.16
N ASN A 121 -3.69 -7.94 16.47
CA ASN A 121 -2.91 -8.93 17.22
C ASN A 121 -3.57 -10.31 17.19
N ARG A 122 -4.90 -10.38 17.34
CA ARG A 122 -5.63 -11.64 17.24
C ARG A 122 -5.51 -12.26 15.85
N THR A 123 -5.79 -11.48 14.80
CA THR A 123 -5.68 -11.98 13.42
C THR A 123 -4.26 -12.41 13.07
N VAL A 124 -3.25 -11.67 13.52
CA VAL A 124 -1.85 -12.08 13.32
C VAL A 124 -1.56 -13.40 14.02
N GLN A 125 -2.07 -13.62 15.24
CA GLN A 125 -1.86 -14.88 15.94
C GLN A 125 -2.56 -16.03 15.22
N GLU A 126 -3.78 -15.84 14.74
CA GLU A 126 -4.51 -16.80 13.90
C GLU A 126 -3.70 -17.20 12.66
N LEU A 127 -3.10 -16.21 11.95
CA LEU A 127 -2.27 -16.47 10.77
C LEU A 127 -0.94 -17.16 11.10
N VAL A 128 -0.38 -16.92 12.29
CA VAL A 128 0.81 -17.65 12.78
C VAL A 128 0.48 -19.09 13.10
N ASP A 129 -0.64 -19.32 13.78
CA ASP A 129 -1.09 -20.67 14.16
C ASP A 129 -1.43 -21.52 12.92
N GLU A 130 -1.87 -20.88 11.82
CA GLU A 130 -2.11 -21.50 10.51
C GLU A 130 -0.82 -21.59 9.65
N GLU A 131 0.34 -21.20 10.16
CA GLU A 131 1.63 -21.21 9.45
C GLU A 131 1.68 -20.31 8.19
N ILE A 132 0.72 -19.40 7.99
CA ILE A 132 0.65 -18.49 6.85
C ILE A 132 1.73 -17.40 6.93
N ILE A 133 2.08 -16.98 8.15
CA ILE A 133 3.14 -16.03 8.46
C ILE A 133 3.95 -16.52 9.66
N HIS A 134 5.10 -15.91 9.91
CA HIS A 134 5.82 -16.14 11.17
C HIS A 134 6.24 -14.83 11.83
N LEU A 135 6.50 -14.87 13.12
CA LEU A 135 6.97 -13.73 13.90
C LEU A 135 8.44 -13.92 14.26
N ASN A 136 9.24 -12.87 14.02
CA ASN A 136 10.60 -12.78 14.53
C ASN A 136 10.76 -11.43 15.24
N LYS A 137 11.09 -11.47 16.54
CA LYS A 137 11.19 -10.29 17.42
C LYS A 137 9.97 -9.37 17.32
N GLY A 138 8.76 -9.95 17.26
CA GLY A 138 7.48 -9.24 17.18
C GLY A 138 7.13 -8.66 15.79
N LYS A 139 8.00 -8.80 14.81
CA LYS A 139 7.75 -8.38 13.42
C LYS A 139 7.22 -9.54 12.60
N ILE A 140 6.36 -9.22 11.62
CA ILE A 140 5.84 -10.20 10.67
C ILE A 140 6.89 -10.48 9.59
N TRP A 141 7.09 -11.76 9.33
CA TRP A 141 7.95 -12.25 8.27
C TRP A 141 7.20 -13.28 7.44
N ILE A 142 7.50 -13.32 6.16
CA ILE A 142 6.85 -14.19 5.18
C ILE A 142 7.93 -14.93 4.41
N SER A 143 7.95 -16.25 4.49
CA SER A 143 8.83 -17.12 3.71
C SER A 143 8.28 -17.34 2.30
N GLU A 144 9.09 -17.82 1.38
CA GLU A 144 8.69 -18.15 0.01
C GLU A 144 7.51 -19.14 -0.02
N LYS A 145 7.57 -20.19 0.78
CA LYS A 145 6.49 -21.17 0.93
C LYS A 145 5.20 -20.54 1.42
N GLN A 146 5.28 -19.61 2.36
CA GLN A 146 4.11 -18.89 2.89
C GLN A 146 3.52 -17.93 1.85
N ALA A 147 4.37 -17.22 1.11
CA ALA A 147 3.92 -16.32 0.05
C ALA A 147 3.11 -17.05 -1.04
N SER A 148 3.51 -18.26 -1.42
CA SER A 148 2.78 -19.05 -2.43
C SER A 148 1.37 -19.48 -1.99
N THR A 149 1.02 -19.32 -0.70
CA THR A 149 -0.31 -19.66 -0.17
C THR A 149 -1.34 -18.56 -0.46
N PHE A 150 -0.90 -17.31 -0.67
CA PHE A 150 -1.79 -16.17 -0.88
C PHE A 150 -1.43 -15.25 -2.07
N LEU A 151 -0.38 -15.57 -2.84
CA LEU A 151 -0.09 -14.94 -4.14
C LEU A 151 -0.85 -15.62 -5.25
#